data_110160a00a5089f22351f21707aea0f5
#
_entry.id   110160a00a5089f22351f21707aea0f5
#
_cell.length_a   1.000
_cell.length_b   1.000
_cell.length_c   1.000
_cell.angle_alpha   90.00
_cell.angle_beta   90.00
_cell.angle_gamma   90.00
#
_symmetry.space_group_name_H-M   'P 1'
#
loop_
_entity.id
_entity.type
_entity.pdbx_description
1 polymer ?
#
loop_
_entity_poly.entity_id
_entity_poly.type
_entity_poly.pdbx_seq_one_letter_code
_entity_poly.pdbx_strand_id
1 'polypeptide(L)'
;MGATGAIGGALRAAWAEAAPTGLRPLLQARRADAAPGWLGWAPLDEPVPALPPLQAVLVLSGVTPGAAAPLSDNAALALAGLEAAAAAGARHVFLASSQAVYTPAGHPLAEGDPVGPLSPYGAAKAEMEEAAARWLATAGPGAPGITCLRIGNVAGADLLGRRLGAGRPIRLDRFPDGRGPERSYIGAGGFARVMESLLAAVRAGRELPFALNVAAPRPVAMEALLRAWGQGWSWCDAPPGARQSVRLDVAALCRLHDFGAQDNAAAQMVAEWRRLGRA
;
A
#
# COMPACT_ATOMS: atom_id res chain seq x y z
N MET A 1 -4.44 10.16 4.47
CA MET A 1 -4.91 10.84 3.23
C MET A 1 -5.35 9.77 2.23
N GLY A 2 -6.32 10.08 1.35
CA GLY A 2 -6.83 9.08 0.39
C GLY A 2 -7.82 8.07 1.00
N ALA A 3 -8.62 8.48 1.98
CA ALA A 3 -9.56 7.61 2.68
C ALA A 3 -10.67 7.01 1.79
N THR A 4 -10.92 7.59 0.61
CA THR A 4 -11.90 7.11 -0.37
C THR A 4 -11.32 6.17 -1.44
N GLY A 5 -10.01 5.98 -1.47
CA GLY A 5 -9.36 4.99 -2.35
C GLY A 5 -9.63 3.55 -1.92
N ALA A 6 -9.35 2.56 -2.80
CA ALA A 6 -9.63 1.15 -2.52
C ALA A 6 -9.00 0.64 -1.21
N ILE A 7 -7.70 0.93 -0.99
CA ILE A 7 -7.00 0.55 0.24
C ILE A 7 -7.49 1.39 1.43
N GLY A 8 -7.68 2.70 1.24
CA GLY A 8 -8.17 3.61 2.29
C GLY A 8 -9.58 3.24 2.75
N GLY A 9 -10.48 2.90 1.83
CA GLY A 9 -11.81 2.41 2.13
C GLY A 9 -11.81 1.11 2.94
N ALA A 10 -11.00 0.13 2.50
CA ALA A 10 -10.88 -1.15 3.21
C ALA A 10 -10.27 -0.99 4.61
N LEU A 11 -9.26 -0.12 4.76
CA LEU A 11 -8.66 0.19 6.06
C LEU A 11 -9.68 0.87 7.00
N ARG A 12 -10.42 1.83 6.49
CA ARG A 12 -11.49 2.51 7.22
C ARG A 12 -12.57 1.54 7.69
N ALA A 13 -12.98 0.61 6.82
CA ALA A 13 -13.95 -0.43 7.15
C ALA A 13 -13.42 -1.38 8.24
N ALA A 14 -12.16 -1.81 8.13
CA ALA A 14 -11.52 -2.65 9.15
C ALA A 14 -11.50 -1.97 10.53
N TRP A 15 -11.15 -0.69 10.57
CA TRP A 15 -11.10 0.09 11.82
C TRP A 15 -12.49 0.48 12.34
N ALA A 16 -13.51 0.50 11.51
CA ALA A 16 -14.90 0.66 11.97
C ALA A 16 -15.43 -0.61 12.65
N GLU A 17 -14.99 -1.80 12.20
CA GLU A 17 -15.37 -3.07 12.83
C GLU A 17 -14.60 -3.35 14.13
N ALA A 18 -13.32 -3.03 14.16
CA ALA A 18 -12.44 -3.26 15.29
C ALA A 18 -11.47 -2.08 15.43
N ALA A 19 -11.94 -0.99 16.03
CA ALA A 19 -11.14 0.19 16.22
C ALA A 19 -9.94 -0.11 17.13
N PRO A 20 -8.69 0.17 16.70
CA PRO A 20 -7.54 0.04 17.55
C PRO A 20 -7.65 0.97 18.76
N THR A 21 -7.30 0.46 19.94
CA THR A 21 -7.39 1.24 21.19
C THR A 21 -6.61 2.55 21.09
N GLY A 22 -7.29 3.67 21.31
CA GLY A 22 -6.69 5.01 21.29
C GLY A 22 -6.43 5.57 19.90
N LEU A 23 -6.84 4.89 18.83
CA LEU A 23 -6.79 5.44 17.47
C LEU A 23 -8.03 6.32 17.21
N ARG A 24 -7.79 7.55 16.77
CA ARG A 24 -8.81 8.48 16.30
C ARG A 24 -8.41 8.96 14.89
N PRO A 25 -8.86 8.29 13.83
CA PRO A 25 -8.49 8.67 12.47
C PRO A 25 -9.15 9.97 12.04
N LEU A 26 -8.37 10.93 11.51
CA LEU A 26 -8.86 12.03 10.70
C LEU A 26 -8.80 11.58 9.24
N LEU A 27 -9.95 11.47 8.61
CA LEU A 27 -10.09 10.95 7.26
C LEU A 27 -10.07 12.08 6.25
N GLN A 28 -9.16 12.06 5.30
CA GLN A 28 -9.08 13.07 4.24
C GLN A 28 -9.62 12.54 2.92
N ALA A 29 -10.43 13.35 2.26
CA ALA A 29 -10.85 13.20 0.88
C ALA A 29 -10.83 14.55 0.16
N ARG A 30 -10.71 14.56 -1.19
CA ARG A 30 -10.71 15.81 -1.97
C ARG A 30 -12.03 16.58 -1.82
N ARG A 31 -13.11 15.85 -1.74
CA ARG A 31 -14.44 16.38 -1.39
C ARG A 31 -14.93 15.53 -0.24
N ALA A 32 -15.07 16.13 0.92
CA ALA A 32 -15.69 15.50 2.06
C ALA A 32 -16.85 16.36 2.46
N ASP A 33 -18.02 15.77 2.59
CA ASP A 33 -19.10 16.40 3.34
C ASP A 33 -18.59 16.61 4.76
N ALA A 34 -19.05 17.67 5.42
CA ALA A 34 -18.61 18.09 6.75
C ALA A 34 -19.06 17.09 7.84
N ALA A 35 -18.74 15.80 7.67
CA ALA A 35 -19.01 14.76 8.65
C ALA A 35 -17.90 14.76 9.72
N PRO A 36 -18.24 14.52 10.99
CA PRO A 36 -17.25 14.42 12.06
C PRO A 36 -16.13 13.43 11.72
N GLY A 37 -14.87 13.85 11.89
CA GLY A 37 -13.71 13.04 11.57
C GLY A 37 -13.28 13.06 10.10
N TRP A 38 -13.93 13.85 9.24
CA TRP A 38 -13.54 14.06 7.85
C TRP A 38 -12.94 15.45 7.62
N LEU A 39 -11.95 15.47 6.73
CA LEU A 39 -11.29 16.66 6.22
C LEU A 39 -11.45 16.72 4.70
N GLY A 40 -12.17 17.74 4.20
CA GLY A 40 -12.17 18.09 2.79
C GLY A 40 -10.90 18.87 2.47
N TRP A 41 -10.05 18.33 1.60
CA TRP A 41 -8.84 19.00 1.16
C TRP A 41 -8.34 18.36 -0.14
N ALA A 42 -8.08 19.21 -1.14
CA ALA A 42 -7.47 18.81 -2.42
C ALA A 42 -5.97 19.17 -2.40
N PRO A 43 -5.07 18.21 -2.03
CA PRO A 43 -3.67 18.52 -1.71
C PRO A 43 -2.84 19.15 -2.83
N LEU A 44 -3.24 18.99 -4.09
CA LEU A 44 -2.53 19.57 -5.24
C LEU A 44 -3.09 20.92 -5.67
N ASP A 45 -4.30 21.27 -5.19
CA ASP A 45 -5.01 22.46 -5.64
C ASP A 45 -5.15 23.52 -4.51
N GLU A 46 -4.96 23.09 -3.26
CA GLU A 46 -5.24 23.90 -2.08
C GLU A 46 -4.06 23.87 -1.11
N PRO A 47 -3.79 24.96 -0.39
CA PRO A 47 -2.78 24.98 0.68
C PRO A 47 -3.14 23.99 1.79
N VAL A 48 -2.15 23.62 2.60
CA VAL A 48 -2.39 22.79 3.80
C VAL A 48 -3.36 23.51 4.73
N PRO A 49 -4.51 22.91 5.06
CA PRO A 49 -5.49 23.54 5.96
C PRO A 49 -5.00 23.52 7.42
N ALA A 50 -5.68 24.24 8.28
CA ALA A 50 -5.45 24.12 9.73
C ALA A 50 -5.78 22.68 10.19
N LEU A 51 -4.81 22.02 10.80
CA LEU A 51 -4.91 20.64 11.27
C LEU A 51 -4.79 20.58 12.79
N PRO A 52 -5.52 19.68 13.45
CA PRO A 52 -5.24 19.38 14.84
C PRO A 52 -3.87 18.69 14.98
N PRO A 53 -3.27 18.65 16.17
CA PRO A 53 -2.06 17.84 16.41
C PRO A 53 -2.28 16.38 16.04
N LEU A 54 -1.37 15.82 15.22
CA LEU A 54 -1.41 14.44 14.74
C LEU A 54 -0.22 13.64 15.28
N GLN A 55 -0.42 12.35 15.54
CA GLN A 55 0.67 11.44 15.90
C GLN A 55 1.39 10.93 14.67
N ALA A 56 0.65 10.61 13.62
CA ALA A 56 1.18 10.14 12.35
C ALA A 56 0.24 10.48 11.20
N VAL A 57 0.80 10.54 9.99
CA VAL A 57 0.03 10.71 8.75
C VAL A 57 0.25 9.49 7.85
N LEU A 58 -0.83 8.88 7.38
CA LEU A 58 -0.80 7.83 6.38
C LEU A 58 -1.26 8.39 5.02
N VAL A 59 -0.36 8.44 4.05
CA VAL A 59 -0.61 8.94 2.70
C VAL A 59 -0.86 7.75 1.78
N LEU A 60 -2.13 7.38 1.62
CA LEU A 60 -2.60 6.38 0.64
C LEU A 60 -3.06 7.05 -0.67
N SER A 61 -3.10 8.38 -0.70
CA SER A 61 -3.36 9.13 -1.93
C SER A 61 -2.27 8.82 -2.94
N GLY A 62 -2.66 8.49 -4.16
CA GLY A 62 -1.73 8.21 -5.22
C GLY A 62 -2.43 7.90 -6.53
N VAL A 63 -1.69 8.05 -7.63
CA VAL A 63 -2.16 7.76 -8.98
C VAL A 63 -1.68 6.37 -9.38
N THR A 64 -2.59 5.55 -9.88
CA THR A 64 -2.31 4.19 -10.37
C THR A 64 -2.52 4.11 -11.88
N PRO A 65 -1.94 3.12 -12.57
CA PRO A 65 -2.14 2.95 -14.02
C PRO A 65 -3.62 2.92 -14.40
N GLY A 66 -3.97 3.65 -15.47
CA GLY A 66 -5.35 3.79 -15.96
C GLY A 66 -6.17 4.89 -15.27
N ALA A 67 -5.62 5.63 -14.33
CA ALA A 67 -6.24 6.85 -13.82
C ALA A 67 -6.12 8.01 -14.83
N ALA A 68 -7.02 8.99 -14.75
CA ALA A 68 -6.97 10.19 -15.59
C ALA A 68 -5.83 11.16 -15.20
N ALA A 69 -5.44 11.16 -13.92
CA ALA A 69 -4.35 12.00 -13.42
C ALA A 69 -2.98 11.44 -13.81
N PRO A 70 -1.96 12.27 -14.02
CA PRO A 70 -0.63 11.85 -14.38
C PRO A 70 0.08 11.11 -13.22
N LEU A 71 0.91 10.11 -13.54
CA LEU A 71 1.65 9.35 -12.54
C LEU A 71 2.64 10.22 -11.73
N SER A 72 3.13 11.33 -12.30
CA SER A 72 3.98 12.32 -11.64
C SER A 72 3.35 12.93 -10.38
N ASP A 73 2.02 12.96 -10.29
CA ASP A 73 1.32 13.46 -9.09
C ASP A 73 1.62 12.64 -7.83
N ASN A 74 2.16 11.44 -7.95
CA ASN A 74 2.54 10.64 -6.79
C ASN A 74 3.58 11.36 -5.91
N ALA A 75 4.57 12.00 -6.49
CA ALA A 75 5.58 12.76 -5.75
C ALA A 75 4.97 14.01 -5.08
N ALA A 76 4.14 14.76 -5.81
CA ALA A 76 3.48 15.95 -5.30
C ALA A 76 2.51 15.63 -4.14
N LEU A 77 1.73 14.54 -4.25
CA LEU A 77 0.84 14.07 -3.18
C LEU A 77 1.60 13.64 -1.92
N ALA A 78 2.75 13.01 -2.09
CA ALA A 78 3.61 12.64 -0.96
C ALA A 78 4.17 13.89 -0.25
N LEU A 79 4.69 14.86 -1.01
CA LEU A 79 5.21 16.12 -0.46
C LEU A 79 4.12 16.90 0.28
N ALA A 80 2.92 17.03 -0.28
CA ALA A 80 1.78 17.65 0.40
C ALA A 80 1.44 16.93 1.72
N GLY A 81 1.54 15.59 1.75
CA GLY A 81 1.36 14.82 2.97
C GLY A 81 2.45 15.06 4.02
N LEU A 82 3.71 15.25 3.59
CA LEU A 82 4.83 15.60 4.48
C LEU A 82 4.67 17.00 5.07
N GLU A 83 4.28 17.96 4.26
CA GLU A 83 4.01 19.34 4.70
C GLU A 83 2.85 19.39 5.69
N ALA A 84 1.76 18.68 5.40
CA ALA A 84 0.63 18.56 6.31
C ALA A 84 1.03 17.90 7.64
N ALA A 85 1.87 16.88 7.60
CA ALA A 85 2.38 16.20 8.79
C ALA A 85 3.26 17.13 9.63
N ALA A 86 4.17 17.87 9.00
CA ALA A 86 5.02 18.85 9.67
C ALA A 86 4.19 19.97 10.31
N ALA A 87 3.21 20.53 9.60
CA ALA A 87 2.30 21.56 10.10
C ALA A 87 1.45 21.06 11.29
N ALA A 88 1.09 19.78 11.32
CA ALA A 88 0.34 19.17 12.40
C ALA A 88 1.20 18.64 13.56
N GLY A 89 2.53 18.82 13.53
CA GLY A 89 3.45 18.31 14.53
C GLY A 89 3.48 16.78 14.62
N ALA A 90 3.23 16.08 13.50
CA ALA A 90 3.23 14.63 13.48
C ALA A 90 4.65 14.06 13.70
N ARG A 91 4.73 12.91 14.37
CA ARG A 91 6.01 12.23 14.62
C ARG A 91 6.48 11.40 13.43
N HIS A 92 5.55 10.93 12.59
CA HIS A 92 5.87 10.00 11.51
C HIS A 92 4.90 10.11 10.34
N VAL A 93 5.43 9.85 9.13
CA VAL A 93 4.65 9.76 7.90
C VAL A 93 4.87 8.41 7.22
N PHE A 94 3.78 7.73 6.90
CA PHE A 94 3.79 6.54 6.07
C PHE A 94 3.34 6.90 4.66
N LEU A 95 4.21 6.68 3.67
CA LEU A 95 3.93 6.92 2.25
C LEU A 95 3.65 5.61 1.54
N ALA A 96 2.51 5.48 0.86
CA ALA A 96 2.21 4.30 0.06
C ALA A 96 3.10 4.26 -1.18
N SER A 97 4.20 3.50 -1.09
CA SER A 97 5.04 3.10 -2.21
C SER A 97 4.62 1.73 -2.74
N SER A 98 5.44 1.08 -3.53
CA SER A 98 5.11 -0.17 -4.22
C SER A 98 6.34 -1.05 -4.42
N GLN A 99 6.15 -2.37 -4.43
CA GLN A 99 7.18 -3.31 -4.91
C GLN A 99 7.63 -3.04 -6.35
N ALA A 100 6.86 -2.28 -7.13
CA ALA A 100 7.19 -1.93 -8.51
C ALA A 100 8.42 -1.00 -8.64
N VAL A 101 8.95 -0.47 -7.54
CA VAL A 101 10.21 0.30 -7.51
C VAL A 101 11.44 -0.58 -7.75
N TYR A 102 11.34 -1.87 -7.49
CA TYR A 102 12.46 -2.81 -7.67
C TYR A 102 12.59 -3.29 -9.11
N THR A 103 13.82 -3.66 -9.48
CA THR A 103 14.07 -4.57 -10.59
C THR A 103 13.75 -6.00 -10.11
N PRO A 104 12.81 -6.73 -10.75
CA PRO A 104 12.53 -8.12 -10.37
C PRO A 104 13.77 -8.99 -10.46
N ALA A 105 14.06 -9.75 -9.40
CA ALA A 105 15.22 -10.66 -9.30
C ALA A 105 14.78 -12.11 -9.08
N GLY A 106 15.74 -13.04 -9.11
CA GLY A 106 15.51 -14.46 -8.84
C GLY A 106 15.40 -14.78 -7.34
N HIS A 107 15.62 -13.82 -6.45
CA HIS A 107 15.54 -13.94 -4.99
C HIS A 107 14.41 -13.05 -4.45
N PRO A 108 13.97 -13.21 -3.20
CA PRO A 108 13.08 -12.28 -2.53
C PRO A 108 13.75 -10.89 -2.41
N LEU A 109 13.03 -9.84 -2.79
CA LEU A 109 13.53 -8.47 -2.84
C LEU A 109 13.52 -7.85 -1.44
N ALA A 110 14.69 -7.50 -0.93
CA ALA A 110 14.87 -6.83 0.36
C ALA A 110 14.86 -5.31 0.19
N GLU A 111 14.67 -4.56 1.29
CA GLU A 111 14.65 -3.10 1.26
C GLU A 111 15.97 -2.47 0.80
N GLY A 112 17.08 -3.18 1.00
CA GLY A 112 18.41 -2.79 0.55
C GLY A 112 18.73 -3.10 -0.93
N ASP A 113 17.86 -3.82 -1.64
CA ASP A 113 18.08 -4.12 -3.04
C ASP A 113 17.95 -2.86 -3.91
N PRO A 114 18.66 -2.79 -5.04
CA PRO A 114 18.65 -1.64 -5.92
C PRO A 114 17.24 -1.29 -6.41
N VAL A 115 16.91 0.00 -6.36
CA VAL A 115 15.74 0.57 -7.02
C VAL A 115 16.03 0.65 -8.53
N GLY A 116 15.21 -0.01 -9.33
CA GLY A 116 15.36 -0.06 -10.79
C GLY A 116 14.03 -0.46 -11.44
N PRO A 117 13.05 0.47 -11.45
CA PRO A 117 11.70 0.18 -11.90
C PRO A 117 11.62 -0.12 -13.40
N LEU A 118 10.84 -1.14 -13.77
CA LEU A 118 10.62 -1.55 -15.17
C LEU A 118 9.32 -0.96 -15.76
N SER A 119 8.56 -0.20 -14.99
CA SER A 119 7.29 0.36 -15.45
C SER A 119 7.18 1.85 -15.12
N PRO A 120 6.40 2.63 -15.90
CA PRO A 120 6.16 4.05 -15.60
C PRO A 120 5.59 4.26 -14.18
N TYR A 121 4.75 3.35 -13.71
CA TYR A 121 4.23 3.41 -12.33
C TYR A 121 5.33 3.18 -11.29
N GLY A 122 6.18 2.19 -11.50
CA GLY A 122 7.33 1.95 -10.62
C GLY A 122 8.29 3.13 -10.61
N ALA A 123 8.56 3.74 -11.77
CA ALA A 123 9.38 4.95 -11.89
C ALA A 123 8.79 6.12 -11.09
N ALA A 124 7.48 6.37 -11.22
CA ALA A 124 6.81 7.42 -10.46
C ALA A 124 6.82 7.16 -8.94
N LYS A 125 6.77 5.90 -8.50
CA LYS A 125 6.91 5.56 -7.08
C LYS A 125 8.35 5.69 -6.58
N ALA A 126 9.35 5.36 -7.38
CA ALA A 126 10.75 5.62 -7.07
C ALA A 126 11.04 7.12 -6.96
N GLU A 127 10.55 7.93 -7.90
CA GLU A 127 10.64 9.39 -7.86
C GLU A 127 9.98 9.97 -6.59
N MET A 128 8.83 9.42 -6.19
CA MET A 128 8.17 9.78 -4.93
C MET A 128 9.06 9.48 -3.71
N GLU A 129 9.70 8.30 -3.64
CA GLU A 129 10.64 7.96 -2.55
C GLU A 129 11.84 8.91 -2.52
N GLU A 130 12.41 9.22 -3.69
CA GLU A 130 13.51 10.19 -3.81
C GLU A 130 13.10 11.61 -3.39
N ALA A 131 11.90 12.06 -3.78
CA ALA A 131 11.37 13.35 -3.36
C ALA A 131 11.19 13.42 -1.85
N ALA A 132 10.69 12.36 -1.22
CA ALA A 132 10.56 12.26 0.22
C ALA A 132 11.93 12.27 0.93
N ALA A 133 12.92 11.56 0.39
CA ALA A 133 14.29 11.57 0.92
C ALA A 133 14.94 12.96 0.83
N ARG A 134 14.79 13.66 -0.30
CA ARG A 134 15.26 15.05 -0.46
C ARG A 134 14.58 15.99 0.53
N TRP A 135 13.26 15.88 0.69
CA TRP A 135 12.51 16.67 1.66
C TRP A 135 13.05 16.44 3.08
N LEU A 136 13.25 15.17 3.49
CA LEU A 136 13.79 14.84 4.82
C LEU A 136 15.21 15.42 5.04
N ALA A 137 16.05 15.38 4.01
CA ALA A 137 17.43 15.90 4.09
C ALA A 137 17.49 17.43 4.28
N THR A 138 16.45 18.15 3.87
CA THR A 138 16.34 19.62 4.00
C THR A 138 15.42 20.05 5.14
N ALA A 139 14.67 19.12 5.73
CA ALA A 139 13.77 19.41 6.83
C ALA A 139 14.55 19.77 8.10
N GLY A 140 14.02 20.75 8.83
CA GLY A 140 14.63 21.21 10.07
C GLY A 140 14.43 20.25 11.25
N PRO A 141 14.99 20.61 12.43
CA PRO A 141 14.75 19.86 13.66
C PRO A 141 13.27 19.71 13.96
N GLY A 142 12.85 18.51 14.36
CA GLY A 142 11.43 18.21 14.65
C GLY A 142 10.63 17.74 13.42
N ALA A 143 11.26 17.57 12.27
CA ALA A 143 10.60 16.94 11.12
C ALA A 143 10.15 15.51 11.45
N PRO A 144 8.99 15.07 10.91
CA PRO A 144 8.53 13.71 11.10
C PRO A 144 9.48 12.68 10.48
N GLY A 145 9.61 11.50 11.10
CA GLY A 145 10.21 10.35 10.43
C GLY A 145 9.39 9.93 9.22
N ILE A 146 10.01 9.29 8.25
CA ILE A 146 9.34 8.83 7.02
C ILE A 146 9.55 7.34 6.84
N THR A 147 8.48 6.61 6.50
CA THR A 147 8.57 5.24 5.99
C THR A 147 7.81 5.10 4.68
N CYS A 148 8.52 4.81 3.60
CA CYS A 148 7.96 4.42 2.32
C CYS A 148 7.54 2.94 2.39
N LEU A 149 6.23 2.69 2.43
CA LEU A 149 5.68 1.34 2.45
C LEU A 149 5.72 0.76 1.03
N ARG A 150 6.71 -0.08 0.74
CA ARG A 150 6.82 -0.80 -0.54
C ARG A 150 5.83 -1.95 -0.54
N ILE A 151 4.58 -1.61 -0.78
CA ILE A 151 3.46 -2.55 -0.71
C ILE A 151 3.56 -3.53 -1.90
N GLY A 152 3.42 -4.83 -1.61
CA GLY A 152 3.17 -5.87 -2.60
C GLY A 152 1.79 -5.68 -3.24
N ASN A 153 1.04 -6.75 -3.38
CA ASN A 153 -0.34 -6.66 -3.85
C ASN A 153 -1.29 -6.71 -2.65
N VAL A 154 -2.23 -5.78 -2.57
CA VAL A 154 -3.37 -5.92 -1.64
C VAL A 154 -4.46 -6.67 -2.37
N ALA A 155 -4.80 -7.87 -1.89
CA ALA A 155 -5.75 -8.76 -2.54
C ALA A 155 -7.11 -8.07 -2.70
N GLY A 156 -7.54 -7.92 -3.96
CA GLY A 156 -8.78 -7.23 -4.34
C GLY A 156 -8.61 -5.76 -4.73
N ALA A 157 -7.64 -5.05 -4.18
CA ALA A 157 -7.32 -3.67 -4.57
C ALA A 157 -6.31 -3.61 -5.74
N ASP A 158 -5.67 -4.72 -6.08
CA ASP A 158 -4.70 -4.86 -7.15
C ASP A 158 -5.37 -4.92 -8.55
N LEU A 159 -4.55 -5.11 -9.60
CA LEU A 159 -5.05 -5.21 -10.96
C LEU A 159 -5.98 -6.41 -11.15
N LEU A 160 -5.70 -7.55 -10.49
CA LEU A 160 -6.55 -8.74 -10.55
C LEU A 160 -7.93 -8.45 -9.97
N GLY A 161 -7.97 -7.87 -8.77
CA GLY A 161 -9.22 -7.50 -8.10
C GLY A 161 -10.05 -6.48 -8.89
N ARG A 162 -9.40 -5.48 -9.51
CA ARG A 162 -10.08 -4.52 -10.38
C ARG A 162 -10.68 -5.16 -11.64
N ARG A 163 -9.99 -6.12 -12.26
CA ARG A 163 -10.53 -6.88 -13.40
C ARG A 163 -11.74 -7.72 -13.00
N LEU A 164 -11.67 -8.38 -11.84
CA LEU A 164 -12.79 -9.15 -11.28
C LEU A 164 -14.00 -8.25 -11.01
N GLY A 165 -13.80 -7.10 -10.36
CA GLY A 165 -14.87 -6.13 -10.09
C GLY A 165 -15.50 -5.56 -11.37
N ALA A 166 -14.75 -5.50 -12.47
CA ALA A 166 -15.24 -5.04 -13.78
C ALA A 166 -15.87 -6.17 -14.63
N GLY A 167 -15.99 -7.41 -14.11
CA GLY A 167 -16.54 -8.56 -14.85
C GLY A 167 -15.72 -8.95 -16.09
N ARG A 168 -14.44 -8.57 -16.15
CA ARG A 168 -13.60 -8.83 -17.33
C ARG A 168 -13.04 -10.26 -17.30
N PRO A 169 -12.92 -10.93 -18.46
CA PRO A 169 -12.27 -12.22 -18.56
C PRO A 169 -10.85 -12.17 -17.99
N ILE A 170 -10.51 -13.19 -17.19
CA ILE A 170 -9.18 -13.31 -16.60
C ILE A 170 -8.35 -14.29 -17.42
N ARG A 171 -7.14 -13.88 -17.77
CA ARG A 171 -6.12 -14.71 -18.38
C ARG A 171 -4.89 -14.68 -17.49
N LEU A 172 -4.33 -15.85 -17.19
CA LEU A 172 -3.07 -15.99 -16.44
C LEU A 172 -2.00 -16.60 -17.35
N ASP A 173 -0.79 -16.10 -17.21
CA ASP A 173 0.38 -16.69 -17.83
C ASP A 173 0.58 -18.10 -17.26
N ARG A 174 0.87 -19.06 -18.17
CA ARG A 174 1.23 -20.43 -17.82
C ARG A 174 2.73 -20.62 -18.06
N PHE A 175 3.43 -20.96 -17.01
CA PHE A 175 4.86 -21.21 -17.05
C PHE A 175 5.18 -22.68 -17.38
N PRO A 176 6.44 -23.05 -17.74
CA PRO A 176 6.79 -24.41 -18.17
C PRO A 176 6.48 -25.51 -17.16
N ASP A 177 6.40 -25.17 -15.85
CA ASP A 177 6.00 -26.10 -14.79
C ASP A 177 4.47 -26.29 -14.69
N GLY A 178 3.70 -25.67 -15.59
CA GLY A 178 2.26 -25.74 -15.66
C GLY A 178 1.53 -24.83 -14.69
N ARG A 179 2.23 -24.07 -13.82
CA ARG A 179 1.66 -23.16 -12.84
C ARG A 179 1.60 -21.72 -13.33
N GLY A 180 0.78 -20.92 -12.65
CA GLY A 180 0.64 -19.50 -12.87
C GLY A 180 1.64 -18.63 -12.11
N PRO A 181 1.44 -17.29 -12.18
CA PRO A 181 2.27 -16.34 -11.45
C PRO A 181 2.06 -16.41 -9.93
N GLU A 182 3.13 -16.22 -9.18
CA GLU A 182 3.12 -16.00 -7.72
C GLU A 182 3.59 -14.58 -7.38
N ARG A 183 2.96 -13.95 -6.42
CA ARG A 183 3.30 -12.60 -5.97
C ARG A 183 3.22 -12.48 -4.45
N SER A 184 3.93 -11.51 -3.92
CA SER A 184 3.74 -11.06 -2.54
C SER A 184 2.39 -10.35 -2.41
N TYR A 185 1.51 -10.96 -1.60
CA TYR A 185 0.17 -10.45 -1.32
C TYR A 185 0.00 -10.16 0.17
N ILE A 186 -0.92 -9.28 0.48
CA ILE A 186 -1.48 -9.08 1.82
C ILE A 186 -3.00 -8.92 1.69
N GLY A 187 -3.77 -9.44 2.64
CA GLY A 187 -5.21 -9.18 2.73
C GLY A 187 -5.48 -7.77 3.25
N ALA A 188 -6.67 -7.25 2.99
CA ALA A 188 -7.07 -5.92 3.45
C ALA A 188 -7.07 -5.80 4.99
N GLY A 189 -7.55 -6.84 5.69
CA GLY A 189 -7.49 -6.92 7.15
C GLY A 189 -6.07 -7.09 7.66
N GLY A 190 -5.24 -7.91 6.97
CA GLY A 190 -3.81 -8.04 7.28
C GLY A 190 -3.08 -6.70 7.17
N PHE A 191 -3.36 -5.91 6.13
CA PHE A 191 -2.80 -4.57 5.99
C PHE A 191 -3.23 -3.64 7.14
N ALA A 192 -4.50 -3.69 7.56
CA ALA A 192 -4.97 -2.91 8.69
C ALA A 192 -4.21 -3.25 9.98
N ARG A 193 -4.02 -4.55 10.29
CA ARG A 193 -3.25 -5.00 11.47
C ARG A 193 -1.78 -4.59 11.39
N VAL A 194 -1.15 -4.65 10.22
CA VAL A 194 0.21 -4.12 10.00
C VAL A 194 0.26 -2.63 10.35
N MET A 195 -0.68 -1.83 9.84
CA MET A 195 -0.71 -0.40 10.15
C MET A 195 -0.91 -0.12 11.63
N GLU A 196 -1.71 -0.92 12.34
CA GLU A 196 -1.87 -0.83 13.80
C GLU A 196 -0.54 -1.05 14.54
N SER A 197 0.21 -2.09 14.14
CA SER A 197 1.52 -2.38 14.72
C SER A 197 2.53 -1.25 14.46
N LEU A 198 2.56 -0.71 13.25
CA LEU A 198 3.44 0.42 12.90
C LEU A 198 3.07 1.70 13.67
N LEU A 199 1.78 2.01 13.80
CA LEU A 199 1.30 3.14 14.60
C LEU A 199 1.62 2.94 16.09
N ALA A 200 1.52 1.72 16.60
CA ALA A 200 1.93 1.40 17.98
C ALA A 200 3.45 1.59 18.17
N ALA A 201 4.26 1.20 17.19
CA ALA A 201 5.71 1.43 17.21
C ALA A 201 6.05 2.93 17.24
N VAL A 202 5.38 3.75 16.44
CA VAL A 202 5.54 5.22 16.46
C VAL A 202 5.16 5.81 17.81
N ARG A 203 4.05 5.37 18.42
CA ARG A 203 3.62 5.82 19.75
C ARG A 203 4.64 5.45 20.83
N ALA A 204 5.27 4.30 20.70
CA ALA A 204 6.33 3.83 21.60
C ALA A 204 7.69 4.51 21.36
N GLY A 205 7.79 5.45 20.40
CA GLY A 205 9.04 6.13 20.07
C GLY A 205 10.07 5.25 19.36
N ARG A 206 9.65 4.12 18.77
CA ARG A 206 10.56 3.25 18.00
C ARG A 206 10.90 3.91 16.68
N GLU A 207 12.16 3.90 16.32
CA GLU A 207 12.60 4.28 14.98
C GLU A 207 12.15 3.23 13.96
N LEU A 208 11.62 3.72 12.84
CA LEU A 208 11.21 2.89 11.71
C LEU A 208 12.12 3.18 10.51
N PRO A 209 12.38 2.18 9.65
CA PRO A 209 13.24 2.37 8.49
C PRO A 209 12.58 3.29 7.45
N PHE A 210 13.39 3.97 6.63
CA PHE A 210 12.90 4.82 5.53
C PHE A 210 12.09 4.03 4.49
N ALA A 211 12.48 2.80 4.18
CA ALA A 211 11.72 1.90 3.32
C ALA A 211 11.35 0.63 4.08
N LEU A 212 10.14 0.12 3.84
CA LEU A 212 9.64 -1.11 4.47
C LEU A 212 8.79 -1.90 3.47
N ASN A 213 9.17 -3.14 3.22
CA ASN A 213 8.37 -4.06 2.42
C ASN A 213 7.13 -4.51 3.17
N VAL A 214 5.97 -4.44 2.50
CA VAL A 214 4.68 -4.78 3.11
C VAL A 214 3.96 -5.85 2.30
N ALA A 215 3.98 -7.06 2.83
CA ALA A 215 3.24 -8.22 2.34
C ALA A 215 3.11 -9.26 3.46
N ALA A 216 2.26 -10.26 3.30
CA ALA A 216 2.29 -11.46 4.11
C ALA A 216 3.58 -12.27 3.83
N PRO A 217 4.10 -13.05 4.82
CA PRO A 217 5.42 -13.66 4.73
C PRO A 217 5.65 -14.63 3.56
N ARG A 218 4.60 -15.26 3.05
CA ARG A 218 4.70 -16.20 1.93
C ARG A 218 3.99 -15.66 0.69
N PRO A 219 4.56 -15.88 -0.51
CA PRO A 219 3.89 -15.50 -1.76
C PRO A 219 2.61 -16.31 -1.96
N VAL A 220 1.70 -15.77 -2.74
CA VAL A 220 0.43 -16.40 -3.07
C VAL A 220 0.32 -16.56 -4.59
N ALA A 221 -0.05 -17.76 -5.03
CA ALA A 221 -0.36 -18.03 -6.43
C ALA A 221 -1.64 -17.29 -6.84
N MET A 222 -1.61 -16.58 -7.97
CA MET A 222 -2.77 -15.82 -8.43
C MET A 222 -3.98 -16.72 -8.72
N GLU A 223 -3.75 -17.94 -9.19
CA GLU A 223 -4.79 -18.94 -9.38
C GLU A 223 -5.46 -19.38 -8.05
N ALA A 224 -4.73 -19.36 -6.93
CA ALA A 224 -5.32 -19.67 -5.62
C ALA A 224 -6.31 -18.57 -5.18
N LEU A 225 -6.00 -17.32 -5.47
CA LEU A 225 -6.94 -16.21 -5.25
C LEU A 225 -8.18 -16.35 -6.14
N LEU A 226 -8.02 -16.69 -7.41
CA LEU A 226 -9.14 -16.89 -8.34
C LEU A 226 -10.05 -18.04 -7.89
N ARG A 227 -9.46 -19.18 -7.46
CA ARG A 227 -10.24 -20.29 -6.87
C ARG A 227 -11.01 -19.85 -5.64
N ALA A 228 -10.38 -19.08 -4.74
CA ALA A 228 -11.04 -18.56 -3.54
C ALA A 228 -12.16 -17.56 -3.87
N TRP A 229 -12.04 -16.82 -4.98
CA TRP A 229 -13.11 -15.99 -5.51
C TRP A 229 -14.23 -16.76 -6.20
N GLY A 230 -14.01 -18.04 -6.53
CA GLY A 230 -14.93 -18.81 -7.37
C GLY A 230 -14.91 -18.35 -8.82
N GLN A 231 -13.82 -17.75 -9.27
CA GLN A 231 -13.66 -17.16 -10.59
C GLN A 231 -12.88 -18.10 -11.52
N GLY A 232 -13.48 -18.42 -12.67
CA GLY A 232 -12.77 -19.10 -13.75
C GLY A 232 -11.76 -18.19 -14.46
N TRP A 233 -10.72 -18.80 -15.05
CA TRP A 233 -9.73 -18.13 -15.88
C TRP A 233 -9.31 -19.01 -17.05
N SER A 234 -8.65 -18.43 -18.04
CA SER A 234 -7.98 -19.15 -19.10
C SER A 234 -6.46 -18.98 -18.97
N TRP A 235 -5.74 -19.97 -19.47
CA TRP A 235 -4.30 -19.91 -19.58
C TRP A 235 -3.87 -19.25 -20.88
N CYS A 236 -2.75 -18.55 -20.86
CA CYS A 236 -1.97 -18.17 -22.03
C CYS A 236 -0.50 -18.47 -21.74
N ASP A 237 0.28 -18.77 -22.77
CA ASP A 237 1.69 -18.99 -22.58
C ASP A 237 2.37 -17.73 -22.03
N ALA A 238 3.25 -17.92 -21.06
CA ALA A 238 4.01 -16.82 -20.50
C ALA A 238 4.89 -16.17 -21.57
N PRO A 239 4.84 -14.86 -21.77
CA PRO A 239 5.69 -14.20 -22.77
C PRO A 239 7.16 -14.30 -22.37
N PRO A 240 8.10 -14.22 -23.33
CA PRO A 240 9.52 -14.19 -23.06
C PRO A 240 9.87 -13.12 -22.02
N GLY A 241 10.65 -13.48 -21.03
CA GLY A 241 11.06 -12.57 -19.92
C GLY A 241 10.01 -12.39 -18.81
N ALA A 242 8.82 -12.98 -18.92
CA ALA A 242 7.86 -12.98 -17.81
C ALA A 242 8.46 -13.64 -16.57
N ARG A 243 8.16 -13.05 -15.41
CA ARG A 243 8.59 -13.58 -14.12
C ARG A 243 7.45 -14.36 -13.47
N GLN A 244 7.64 -15.66 -13.26
CA GLN A 244 6.67 -16.50 -12.55
C GLN A 244 6.51 -16.04 -11.10
N SER A 245 7.61 -15.80 -10.39
CA SER A 245 7.59 -15.41 -9.00
C SER A 245 8.25 -14.03 -8.82
N VAL A 246 7.53 -13.10 -8.19
CA VAL A 246 8.07 -11.81 -7.70
C VAL A 246 7.71 -11.73 -6.23
N ARG A 247 8.74 -11.76 -5.37
CA ARG A 247 8.58 -11.87 -3.92
C ARG A 247 9.32 -10.75 -3.21
N LEU A 248 8.72 -10.25 -2.14
CA LEU A 248 9.35 -9.36 -1.18
C LEU A 248 9.95 -10.18 -0.02
N ASP A 249 11.14 -9.82 0.42
CA ASP A 249 11.61 -10.18 1.76
C ASP A 249 10.93 -9.24 2.75
N VAL A 250 10.23 -9.79 3.71
CA VAL A 250 9.48 -9.05 4.73
C VAL A 250 10.04 -9.28 6.15
N ALA A 251 11.30 -9.71 6.25
CA ALA A 251 11.93 -9.97 7.55
C ALA A 251 11.94 -8.72 8.45
N ALA A 252 12.11 -7.53 7.87
CA ALA A 252 12.04 -6.27 8.62
C ALA A 252 10.64 -6.04 9.18
N LEU A 253 9.60 -6.27 8.40
CA LEU A 253 8.22 -6.16 8.84
C LEU A 253 7.86 -7.20 9.91
N CYS A 254 8.34 -8.45 9.79
CA CYS A 254 8.11 -9.50 10.78
C CYS A 254 8.73 -9.21 12.16
N ARG A 255 9.68 -8.27 12.27
CA ARG A 255 10.17 -7.76 13.57
C ARG A 255 9.27 -6.68 14.19
N LEU A 256 8.32 -6.16 13.44
CA LEU A 256 7.40 -5.08 13.83
C LEU A 256 5.96 -5.58 13.98
N HIS A 257 5.62 -6.70 13.33
CA HIS A 257 4.27 -7.25 13.28
C HIS A 257 4.30 -8.78 13.29
N ASP A 258 3.47 -9.39 14.14
CA ASP A 258 3.30 -10.83 14.20
C ASP A 258 2.18 -11.27 13.25
N PHE A 259 2.55 -12.02 12.21
CA PHE A 259 1.60 -12.59 11.27
C PHE A 259 1.00 -13.90 11.81
N GLY A 260 -0.31 -14.01 11.70
CA GLY A 260 -1.01 -15.27 11.94
C GLY A 260 -0.85 -16.27 10.78
N ALA A 261 -1.06 -17.54 11.07
CA ALA A 261 -0.97 -18.59 10.04
C ALA A 261 -1.89 -18.36 8.83
N GLN A 262 -3.03 -17.71 9.05
CA GLN A 262 -4.05 -17.45 8.02
C GLN A 262 -3.71 -16.25 7.13
N ASP A 263 -2.80 -15.37 7.52
CA ASP A 263 -2.46 -14.15 6.75
C ASP A 263 -1.88 -14.46 5.36
N ASN A 264 -1.36 -15.67 5.17
CA ASN A 264 -0.87 -16.16 3.87
C ASN A 264 -1.93 -16.91 3.05
N ALA A 265 -3.13 -17.12 3.59
CA ALA A 265 -4.15 -17.93 2.93
C ALA A 265 -4.95 -17.10 1.93
N ALA A 266 -4.95 -17.49 0.65
CA ALA A 266 -5.73 -16.83 -0.40
C ALA A 266 -7.23 -16.72 -0.03
N ALA A 267 -7.79 -17.76 0.58
CA ALA A 267 -9.18 -17.76 1.01
C ALA A 267 -9.47 -16.67 2.06
N GLN A 268 -8.56 -16.49 3.03
CA GLN A 268 -8.67 -15.43 4.04
C GLN A 268 -8.58 -14.04 3.41
N MET A 269 -7.60 -13.81 2.53
CA MET A 269 -7.44 -12.53 1.84
C MET A 269 -8.68 -12.16 1.02
N VAL A 270 -9.27 -13.13 0.33
CA VAL A 270 -10.49 -12.93 -0.43
C VAL A 270 -11.69 -12.67 0.47
N ALA A 271 -11.82 -13.39 1.58
CA ALA A 271 -12.89 -13.17 2.56
C ALA A 271 -12.80 -11.75 3.16
N GLU A 272 -11.61 -11.31 3.54
CA GLU A 272 -11.36 -9.96 4.03
C GLU A 272 -11.77 -8.91 2.98
N TRP A 273 -11.36 -9.07 1.72
CA TRP A 273 -11.74 -8.12 0.68
C TRP A 273 -13.26 -8.08 0.42
N ARG A 274 -13.93 -9.25 0.40
CA ARG A 274 -15.39 -9.30 0.25
C ARG A 274 -16.13 -8.55 1.35
N ARG A 275 -15.57 -8.56 2.55
CA ARG A 275 -16.13 -7.89 3.72
C ARG A 275 -15.78 -6.40 3.76
N LEU A 276 -14.52 -6.04 3.50
CA LEU A 276 -13.96 -4.71 3.74
C LEU A 276 -13.87 -3.85 2.48
N GLY A 277 -13.74 -4.43 1.31
CA GLY A 277 -13.49 -3.72 0.05
C GLY A 277 -14.71 -3.07 -0.60
N ARG A 278 -15.88 -3.22 -0.01
CA ARG A 278 -17.15 -2.65 -0.48
C ARG A 278 -17.56 -1.36 0.25
N ALA A 279 -16.72 -0.88 1.15
CA ALA A 279 -17.01 0.28 2.01
C ALA A 279 -16.64 1.62 1.37
#